data_2fb82db12a7f05e4865cc339bc93237b
#
_entry.id   2fb82db12a7f05e4865cc339bc93237b
#
_cell.length_a   1.000
_cell.length_b   1.000
_cell.length_c   1.000
_cell.angle_alpha   90.00
_cell.angle_beta   90.00
_cell.angle_gamma   90.00
#
_symmetry.space_group_name_H-M   'P 1'
#
loop_
_entity.id
_entity.type
_entity.pdbx_description
1 polymer ?
#
loop_
_entity_poly.entity_id
_entity_poly.type
_entity_poly.pdbx_seq_one_letter_code
_entity_poly.pdbx_strand_id
1 'polypeptide(L)'
;MTAAELRASLGLAGIFGLRMLGMFIILPVFALYAEHLPGGNNHTLIGLALGAYGLTQACLQIPFGALSDHWGRKRTIYLGLLLFAMGSFMAAGAHDLYMVIVSRVVQGAGAISAAVLALAADLTRDEQRSKAMAIIGITIGATFALSLAAGPLLSQAVGVPGVFALTGVLALLAIAAARWIVPDAARAVGTRSAGGQVRQFSQLLRGELARLNFGIFVLHAVLMGLFVVVPFELRESGLPASEHWKVYLPVVLLAFVLMLWPMTYAERAGRQKLSTIGAIVALLAGEIGLAIAGSSLAGIVASLLIFFTGLNLLEATLPSLVSRVAPSESKGAAVGIYSSVQFFGAFVGAVLGGFVSQHLGSSWVFGSFGILTFAWLLLALTMTAPARDATRTYPVPLLDAKRADGLSRKLASAPGVREALIVTGEGVARLKVDDANFDERAVLELIAGEA
;
A
#
# COMPACT_ATOMS: atom_id res chain seq x y z
N MET A 1 -9.32 17.56 -14.13
CA MET A 1 -8.65 18.25 -13.00
C MET A 1 -8.34 19.68 -13.39
N THR A 2 -8.59 20.62 -12.48
CA THR A 2 -8.08 22.00 -12.64
C THR A 2 -6.57 22.04 -12.46
N ALA A 3 -5.92 23.13 -12.89
CA ALA A 3 -4.47 23.30 -12.68
C ALA A 3 -4.09 23.27 -11.19
N ALA A 4 -4.94 23.79 -10.30
CA ALA A 4 -4.75 23.76 -8.85
C ALA A 4 -4.83 22.35 -8.29
N GLU A 5 -5.83 21.56 -8.69
CA GLU A 5 -5.99 20.15 -8.29
C GLU A 5 -4.82 19.28 -8.78
N LEU A 6 -4.37 19.51 -10.01
CA LEU A 6 -3.22 18.79 -10.57
C LEU A 6 -1.94 19.11 -9.81
N ARG A 7 -1.68 20.41 -9.54
CA ARG A 7 -0.54 20.86 -8.74
C ARG A 7 -0.54 20.27 -7.34
N ALA A 8 -1.71 20.25 -6.68
CA ALA A 8 -1.87 19.66 -5.35
C ALA A 8 -1.58 18.14 -5.39
N SER A 9 -2.17 17.42 -6.36
CA SER A 9 -1.98 15.97 -6.51
C SER A 9 -0.54 15.59 -6.82
N LEU A 10 0.14 16.31 -7.73
CA LEU A 10 1.55 16.08 -8.04
C LEU A 10 2.46 16.44 -6.88
N GLY A 11 2.18 17.54 -6.16
CA GLY A 11 2.93 17.92 -4.95
C GLY A 11 2.84 16.87 -3.86
N LEU A 12 1.63 16.37 -3.57
CA LEU A 12 1.41 15.31 -2.58
C LEU A 12 1.98 13.96 -3.01
N ALA A 13 1.86 13.62 -4.30
CA ALA A 13 2.50 12.42 -4.86
C ALA A 13 4.03 12.51 -4.74
N GLY A 14 4.62 13.68 -5.02
CA GLY A 14 6.06 13.92 -4.84
C GLY A 14 6.51 13.75 -3.39
N ILE A 15 5.78 14.33 -2.43
CA ILE A 15 6.06 14.17 -0.98
C ILE A 15 6.00 12.69 -0.58
N PHE A 16 4.95 12.00 -1.03
CA PHE A 16 4.78 10.57 -0.76
C PHE A 16 5.89 9.75 -1.42
N GLY A 17 6.22 10.05 -2.68
CA GLY A 17 7.30 9.41 -3.43
C GLY A 17 8.67 9.60 -2.79
N LEU A 18 9.05 10.82 -2.39
CA LEU A 18 10.32 11.10 -1.71
C LEU A 18 10.45 10.28 -0.40
N ARG A 19 9.37 10.18 0.36
CA ARG A 19 9.35 9.36 1.57
C ARG A 19 9.45 7.87 1.26
N MET A 20 8.69 7.36 0.28
CA MET A 20 8.71 5.96 -0.11
C MET A 20 10.06 5.56 -0.73
N LEU A 21 10.67 6.44 -1.51
CA LEU A 21 12.02 6.26 -2.01
C LEU A 21 13.00 6.00 -0.85
N GLY A 22 12.93 6.84 0.21
CA GLY A 22 13.76 6.66 1.40
C GLY A 22 13.52 5.34 2.13
N MET A 23 12.32 4.78 2.06
CA MET A 23 12.02 3.48 2.64
C MET A 23 12.55 2.32 1.78
N PHE A 24 12.27 2.36 0.48
CA PHE A 24 12.55 1.25 -0.42
C PHE A 24 14.00 1.14 -0.85
N ILE A 25 14.73 2.27 -0.91
CA ILE A 25 16.11 2.30 -1.38
C ILE A 25 17.08 1.50 -0.51
N ILE A 26 16.73 1.30 0.76
CA ILE A 26 17.51 0.53 1.73
C ILE A 26 17.30 -0.99 1.54
N LEU A 27 16.16 -1.44 1.03
CA LEU A 27 15.79 -2.85 1.00
C LEU A 27 16.83 -3.75 0.31
N PRO A 28 17.31 -3.42 -0.90
CA PRO A 28 18.23 -4.32 -1.63
C PRO A 28 19.65 -4.35 -1.08
N VAL A 29 20.02 -3.43 -0.17
CA VAL A 29 21.40 -3.26 0.29
C VAL A 29 21.58 -3.45 1.79
N PHE A 30 20.51 -3.34 2.55
CA PHE A 30 20.60 -3.28 4.01
C PHE A 30 21.10 -4.57 4.64
N ALA A 31 20.61 -5.72 4.20
CA ALA A 31 20.96 -7.01 4.80
C ALA A 31 22.48 -7.26 4.73
N LEU A 32 23.10 -7.03 3.57
CA LEU A 32 24.53 -7.16 3.36
C LEU A 32 25.36 -6.13 4.14
N TYR A 33 24.87 -4.90 4.28
CA TYR A 33 25.52 -3.89 5.10
C TYR A 33 25.46 -4.24 6.58
N ALA A 34 24.29 -4.66 7.04
CA ALA A 34 24.04 -5.00 8.43
C ALA A 34 24.91 -6.15 8.95
N GLU A 35 25.29 -7.10 8.07
CA GLU A 35 26.22 -8.20 8.37
C GLU A 35 27.58 -7.68 8.89
N HIS A 36 28.02 -6.51 8.44
CA HIS A 36 29.30 -5.91 8.83
C HIS A 36 29.24 -5.07 10.12
N LEU A 37 28.04 -4.84 10.67
CA LEU A 37 27.85 -4.11 11.92
C LEU A 37 27.99 -5.03 13.14
N PRO A 38 28.41 -4.50 14.30
CA PRO A 38 28.30 -5.22 15.57
C PRO A 38 26.88 -5.75 15.78
N GLY A 39 26.75 -7.06 15.98
CA GLY A 39 25.47 -7.78 16.04
C GLY A 39 25.00 -8.38 14.70
N GLY A 40 25.70 -8.13 13.59
CA GLY A 40 25.32 -8.56 12.24
C GLY A 40 25.39 -10.07 11.99
N ASN A 41 26.10 -10.83 12.84
CA ASN A 41 26.08 -12.29 12.81
C ASN A 41 24.69 -12.89 13.17
N ASN A 42 23.79 -12.06 13.68
CA ASN A 42 22.44 -12.47 14.04
C ASN A 42 21.44 -11.96 12.98
N HIS A 43 21.04 -12.85 12.06
CA HIS A 43 20.07 -12.53 10.99
C HIS A 43 18.71 -12.12 11.56
N THR A 44 18.34 -12.59 12.77
CA THR A 44 17.10 -12.14 13.44
C THR A 44 17.18 -10.66 13.79
N LEU A 45 18.35 -10.15 14.25
CA LEU A 45 18.55 -8.72 14.49
C LEU A 45 18.55 -7.92 13.19
N ILE A 46 19.09 -8.46 12.09
CA ILE A 46 19.00 -7.84 10.76
C ILE A 46 17.53 -7.70 10.34
N GLY A 47 16.76 -8.79 10.48
CA GLY A 47 15.33 -8.78 10.20
C GLY A 47 14.56 -7.78 11.09
N LEU A 48 14.89 -7.72 12.38
CA LEU A 48 14.30 -6.77 13.32
C LEU A 48 14.63 -5.31 12.91
N ALA A 49 15.87 -5.02 12.54
CA ALA A 49 16.28 -3.69 12.08
C ALA A 49 15.56 -3.27 10.80
N LEU A 50 15.33 -4.21 9.87
CA LEU A 50 14.53 -3.97 8.66
C LEU A 50 13.04 -3.74 9.00
N GLY A 51 12.49 -4.58 9.86
CA GLY A 51 11.08 -4.62 10.20
C GLY A 51 10.63 -3.54 11.18
N ALA A 52 11.49 -3.04 12.07
CA ALA A 52 11.14 -2.11 13.15
C ALA A 52 10.42 -0.84 12.65
N TYR A 53 10.79 -0.35 11.47
CA TYR A 53 10.07 0.70 10.76
C TYR A 53 8.60 0.33 10.52
N GLY A 54 8.35 -0.89 10.05
CA GLY A 54 7.00 -1.39 9.77
C GLY A 54 6.14 -1.48 11.03
N LEU A 55 6.70 -1.92 12.15
CA LEU A 55 5.97 -2.02 13.41
C LEU A 55 5.45 -0.65 13.87
N THR A 56 6.30 0.36 13.88
CA THR A 56 5.90 1.72 14.27
C THR A 56 4.91 2.34 13.30
N GLN A 57 5.08 2.11 12.00
CA GLN A 57 4.08 2.51 11.00
C GLN A 57 2.73 1.85 11.26
N ALA A 58 2.69 0.54 11.50
CA ALA A 58 1.46 -0.19 11.78
C ALA A 58 0.72 0.37 12.99
N CYS A 59 1.43 0.65 14.08
CA CYS A 59 0.86 1.16 15.31
C CYS A 59 0.40 2.63 15.18
N LEU A 60 1.16 3.46 14.47
CA LEU A 60 0.94 4.90 14.44
C LEU A 60 0.13 5.41 13.25
N GLN A 61 -0.15 4.56 12.24
CA GLN A 61 -0.93 4.94 11.07
C GLN A 61 -2.31 5.52 11.43
N ILE A 62 -3.05 4.83 12.31
CA ILE A 62 -4.38 5.25 12.76
C ILE A 62 -4.29 6.47 13.69
N PRO A 63 -3.43 6.51 14.73
CA PRO A 63 -3.21 7.71 15.54
C PRO A 63 -2.84 8.96 14.74
N PHE A 64 -1.93 8.84 13.77
CA PHE A 64 -1.56 9.98 12.91
C PHE A 64 -2.70 10.43 11.99
N GLY A 65 -3.53 9.50 11.52
CA GLY A 65 -4.77 9.82 10.82
C GLY A 65 -5.69 10.69 11.68
N ALA A 66 -5.99 10.24 12.90
CA ALA A 66 -6.80 10.99 13.86
C ALA A 66 -6.16 12.34 14.25
N LEU A 67 -4.85 12.37 14.49
CA LEU A 67 -4.12 13.60 14.77
C LEU A 67 -4.27 14.61 13.64
N SER A 68 -4.23 14.14 12.36
CA SER A 68 -4.37 15.00 11.21
C SER A 68 -5.76 15.63 11.07
N ASP A 69 -6.80 14.96 11.58
CA ASP A 69 -8.16 15.51 11.62
C ASP A 69 -8.29 16.65 12.65
N HIS A 70 -7.61 16.53 13.81
CA HIS A 70 -7.72 17.49 14.91
C HIS A 70 -6.70 18.63 14.81
N TRP A 71 -5.44 18.30 14.58
CA TRP A 71 -4.33 19.27 14.58
C TRP A 71 -4.12 19.94 13.21
N GLY A 72 -4.60 19.28 12.15
CA GLY A 72 -4.54 19.74 10.77
C GLY A 72 -3.58 18.89 9.91
N ARG A 73 -3.97 18.70 8.65
CA ARG A 73 -3.28 17.81 7.69
C ARG A 73 -1.80 18.11 7.54
N LYS A 74 -1.47 19.38 7.18
CA LYS A 74 -0.09 19.77 6.93
C LYS A 74 0.80 19.70 8.18
N ARG A 75 0.29 20.12 9.35
CA ARG A 75 1.06 20.06 10.59
C ARG A 75 1.46 18.64 10.93
N THR A 76 0.54 17.70 10.79
CA THR A 76 0.79 16.27 10.98
C THR A 76 1.80 15.72 9.96
N ILE A 77 1.72 16.15 8.70
CA ILE A 77 2.70 15.80 7.66
C ILE A 77 4.09 16.32 8.04
N TYR A 78 4.21 17.57 8.49
CA TYR A 78 5.50 18.15 8.91
C TYR A 78 6.10 17.39 10.09
N LEU A 79 5.29 17.09 11.13
CA LEU A 79 5.74 16.29 12.27
C LEU A 79 6.26 14.92 11.82
N GLY A 80 5.49 14.23 11.01
CA GLY A 80 5.87 12.89 10.55
C GLY A 80 7.12 12.88 9.68
N LEU A 81 7.27 13.85 8.76
CA LEU A 81 8.49 14.00 7.94
C LEU A 81 9.71 14.39 8.81
N LEU A 82 9.51 15.17 9.86
CA LEU A 82 10.59 15.54 10.78
C LEU A 82 11.06 14.31 11.58
N LEU A 83 10.13 13.49 12.10
CA LEU A 83 10.45 12.22 12.75
C LEU A 83 11.17 11.26 11.80
N PHE A 84 10.72 11.18 10.55
CA PHE A 84 11.36 10.36 9.52
C PHE A 84 12.79 10.86 9.23
N ALA A 85 13.00 12.17 9.07
CA ALA A 85 14.33 12.76 8.87
C ALA A 85 15.25 12.50 10.06
N MET A 86 14.75 12.71 11.28
CA MET A 86 15.52 12.47 12.51
C MET A 86 15.96 11.00 12.60
N GLY A 87 15.05 10.03 12.41
CA GLY A 87 15.39 8.61 12.38
C GLY A 87 16.37 8.27 11.26
N SER A 88 16.27 8.92 10.10
CA SER A 88 17.20 8.73 8.99
C SER A 88 18.61 9.19 9.31
N PHE A 89 18.77 10.38 9.92
CA PHE A 89 20.09 10.87 10.35
C PHE A 89 20.64 10.06 11.53
N MET A 90 19.79 9.58 12.44
CA MET A 90 20.24 8.63 13.48
C MET A 90 20.77 7.33 12.87
N ALA A 91 20.09 6.79 11.84
CA ALA A 91 20.55 5.58 11.15
C ALA A 91 21.86 5.81 10.39
N ALA A 92 22.05 7.00 9.81
CA ALA A 92 23.30 7.39 9.16
C ALA A 92 24.50 7.42 10.11
N GLY A 93 24.27 7.79 11.38
CA GLY A 93 25.30 7.78 12.43
C GLY A 93 25.35 6.50 13.27
N ALA A 94 24.63 5.45 12.89
CA ALA A 94 24.59 4.22 13.67
C ALA A 94 25.87 3.40 13.50
N HIS A 95 26.41 2.90 14.62
CA HIS A 95 27.64 2.11 14.67
C HIS A 95 27.39 0.61 15.00
N ASP A 96 26.16 0.26 15.37
CA ASP A 96 25.72 -1.10 15.67
C ASP A 96 24.25 -1.31 15.26
N LEU A 97 23.81 -2.57 15.24
CA LEU A 97 22.44 -2.92 14.84
C LEU A 97 21.37 -2.43 15.83
N TYR A 98 21.66 -2.28 17.11
CA TYR A 98 20.68 -1.81 18.09
C TYR A 98 20.36 -0.34 17.85
N MET A 99 21.39 0.47 17.56
CA MET A 99 21.20 1.87 17.19
C MET A 99 20.42 1.99 15.86
N VAL A 100 20.68 1.11 14.89
CA VAL A 100 19.86 1.04 13.66
C VAL A 100 18.41 0.70 13.99
N ILE A 101 18.14 -0.29 14.85
CA ILE A 101 16.76 -0.66 15.24
C ILE A 101 16.04 0.55 15.86
N VAL A 102 16.67 1.24 16.82
CA VAL A 102 16.09 2.44 17.44
C VAL A 102 15.81 3.53 16.40
N SER A 103 16.77 3.78 15.50
CA SER A 103 16.60 4.77 14.44
C SER A 103 15.46 4.41 13.48
N ARG A 104 15.27 3.13 13.17
CA ARG A 104 14.16 2.63 12.34
C ARG A 104 12.80 2.76 13.06
N VAL A 105 12.76 2.57 14.38
CA VAL A 105 11.56 2.86 15.19
C VAL A 105 11.19 4.34 15.10
N VAL A 106 12.15 5.24 15.27
CA VAL A 106 11.93 6.69 15.17
C VAL A 106 11.51 7.09 13.74
N GLN A 107 12.20 6.56 12.72
CA GLN A 107 11.88 6.81 11.32
C GLN A 107 10.46 6.33 10.97
N GLY A 108 10.07 5.14 11.46
CA GLY A 108 8.74 4.57 11.27
C GLY A 108 7.64 5.36 11.99
N ALA A 109 7.96 6.08 13.07
CA ALA A 109 6.99 6.93 13.75
C ALA A 109 6.45 8.08 12.87
N GLY A 110 7.11 8.39 11.76
CA GLY A 110 6.62 9.32 10.75
C GLY A 110 5.48 8.78 9.87
N ALA A 111 4.36 8.34 10.46
CA ALA A 111 3.25 7.67 9.78
C ALA A 111 2.30 8.64 9.03
N ILE A 112 2.80 9.33 7.99
CA ILE A 112 2.06 10.40 7.29
C ILE A 112 1.07 9.92 6.22
N SER A 113 1.04 8.63 5.86
CA SER A 113 0.28 8.15 4.69
C SER A 113 -1.20 8.53 4.76
N ALA A 114 -1.85 8.34 5.93
CA ALA A 114 -3.25 8.72 6.11
C ALA A 114 -3.47 10.23 5.96
N ALA A 115 -2.57 11.06 6.51
CA ALA A 115 -2.67 12.51 6.43
C ALA A 115 -2.49 13.03 5.00
N VAL A 116 -1.56 12.44 4.22
CA VAL A 116 -1.32 12.80 2.80
C VAL A 116 -2.51 12.43 1.94
N LEU A 117 -3.06 11.21 2.08
CA LEU A 117 -4.23 10.75 1.32
C LEU A 117 -5.48 11.58 1.67
N ALA A 118 -5.66 11.92 2.96
CA ALA A 118 -6.74 12.79 3.38
C ALA A 118 -6.60 14.21 2.81
N LEU A 119 -5.39 14.79 2.83
CA LEU A 119 -5.14 16.10 2.23
C LEU A 119 -5.36 16.08 0.71
N ALA A 120 -4.99 14.99 0.02
CA ALA A 120 -5.28 14.84 -1.40
C ALA A 120 -6.78 14.81 -1.67
N ALA A 121 -7.56 14.13 -0.83
CA ALA A 121 -9.02 14.12 -0.92
C ALA A 121 -9.65 15.48 -0.63
N ASP A 122 -9.11 16.23 0.36
CA ASP A 122 -9.60 17.57 0.74
C ASP A 122 -9.31 18.64 -0.35
N LEU A 123 -8.25 18.45 -1.17
CA LEU A 123 -7.83 19.37 -2.24
C LEU A 123 -8.34 19.00 -3.62
N THR A 124 -9.11 17.92 -3.75
CA THR A 124 -9.66 17.47 -5.03
C THR A 124 -11.15 17.26 -4.95
N ARG A 125 -11.89 17.68 -6.00
CA ARG A 125 -13.33 17.41 -6.12
C ARG A 125 -13.59 15.90 -6.19
N ASP A 126 -14.78 15.48 -5.77
CA ASP A 126 -15.14 14.05 -5.68
C ASP A 126 -14.96 13.31 -7.01
N GLU A 127 -15.31 13.94 -8.15
CA GLU A 127 -15.15 13.36 -9.50
C GLU A 127 -13.70 13.18 -9.91
N GLN A 128 -12.77 13.92 -9.32
CA GLN A 128 -11.35 13.88 -9.66
C GLN A 128 -10.49 13.13 -8.62
N ARG A 129 -11.09 12.76 -7.48
CA ARG A 129 -10.40 12.08 -6.36
C ARG A 129 -9.73 10.78 -6.79
N SER A 130 -10.41 9.97 -7.60
CA SER A 130 -9.84 8.72 -8.13
C SER A 130 -8.57 8.96 -8.97
N LYS A 131 -8.53 10.05 -9.76
CA LYS A 131 -7.35 10.41 -10.55
C LYS A 131 -6.20 10.88 -9.66
N ALA A 132 -6.48 11.66 -8.61
CA ALA A 132 -5.47 12.07 -7.64
C ALA A 132 -4.84 10.87 -6.92
N MET A 133 -5.67 9.91 -6.48
CA MET A 133 -5.21 8.67 -5.85
C MET A 133 -4.41 7.80 -6.83
N ALA A 134 -4.79 7.75 -8.11
CA ALA A 134 -4.04 7.03 -9.14
C ALA A 134 -2.64 7.65 -9.35
N ILE A 135 -2.52 8.98 -9.37
CA ILE A 135 -1.23 9.67 -9.47
C ILE A 135 -0.32 9.28 -8.31
N ILE A 136 -0.84 9.28 -7.07
CA ILE A 136 -0.08 8.85 -5.87
C ILE A 136 0.33 7.38 -6.00
N GLY A 137 -0.59 6.49 -6.41
CA GLY A 137 -0.31 5.06 -6.57
C GLY A 137 0.77 4.77 -7.62
N ILE A 138 0.71 5.43 -8.79
CA ILE A 138 1.74 5.32 -9.84
C ILE A 138 3.10 5.80 -9.31
N THR A 139 3.11 6.90 -8.55
CA THR A 139 4.35 7.42 -7.95
C THR A 139 4.97 6.44 -6.96
N ILE A 140 4.15 5.73 -6.16
CA ILE A 140 4.64 4.68 -5.24
C ILE A 140 5.31 3.55 -6.02
N GLY A 141 4.64 3.03 -7.05
CA GLY A 141 5.18 1.94 -7.88
C GLY A 141 6.46 2.34 -8.61
N ALA A 142 6.49 3.54 -9.22
CA ALA A 142 7.69 4.07 -9.87
C ALA A 142 8.84 4.27 -8.88
N THR A 143 8.54 4.74 -7.68
CA THR A 143 9.52 4.93 -6.60
C THR A 143 10.09 3.58 -6.13
N PHE A 144 9.26 2.56 -6.02
CA PHE A 144 9.71 1.21 -5.67
C PHE A 144 10.70 0.67 -6.71
N ALA A 145 10.34 0.72 -8.00
CA ALA A 145 11.21 0.26 -9.08
C ALA A 145 12.55 1.04 -9.11
N LEU A 146 12.46 2.38 -9.01
CA LEU A 146 13.65 3.23 -8.97
C LEU A 146 14.54 2.91 -7.77
N SER A 147 13.95 2.66 -6.59
CA SER A 147 14.69 2.36 -5.36
C SER A 147 15.50 1.07 -5.46
N LEU A 148 14.96 0.03 -6.08
CA LEU A 148 15.66 -1.25 -6.24
C LEU A 148 16.89 -1.14 -7.16
N ALA A 149 16.86 -0.21 -8.12
CA ALA A 149 18.00 0.07 -8.96
C ALA A 149 18.98 1.06 -8.30
N ALA A 150 18.45 2.13 -7.73
CA ALA A 150 19.25 3.21 -7.16
C ALA A 150 19.93 2.80 -5.86
N GLY A 151 19.34 1.90 -5.06
CA GLY A 151 19.89 1.45 -3.78
C GLY A 151 21.31 0.90 -3.90
N PRO A 152 21.57 -0.15 -4.70
CA PRO A 152 22.90 -0.67 -4.91
C PRO A 152 23.88 0.35 -5.49
N LEU A 153 23.45 1.19 -6.44
CA LEU A 153 24.31 2.21 -7.06
C LEU A 153 24.72 3.31 -6.07
N LEU A 154 23.75 3.83 -5.31
CA LEU A 154 24.03 4.86 -4.31
C LEU A 154 24.84 4.33 -3.14
N SER A 155 24.60 3.07 -2.72
CA SER A 155 25.37 2.47 -1.64
C SER A 155 26.87 2.31 -1.99
N GLN A 156 27.19 2.16 -3.29
CA GLN A 156 28.58 2.17 -3.75
C GLN A 156 29.21 3.56 -3.67
N ALA A 157 28.45 4.60 -3.99
CA ALA A 157 28.96 5.96 -4.06
C ALA A 157 29.14 6.61 -2.68
N VAL A 158 28.17 6.41 -1.77
CA VAL A 158 28.11 7.11 -0.48
C VAL A 158 27.99 6.18 0.73
N GLY A 159 28.02 4.86 0.51
CA GLY A 159 27.75 3.86 1.55
C GLY A 159 26.29 3.83 1.99
N VAL A 160 25.88 2.80 2.74
CA VAL A 160 24.53 2.72 3.30
C VAL A 160 24.26 3.82 4.33
N PRO A 161 25.23 4.24 5.20
CA PRO A 161 25.05 5.44 6.02
C PRO A 161 24.74 6.70 5.20
N GLY A 162 25.43 6.91 4.08
CA GLY A 162 25.15 8.03 3.18
C GLY A 162 23.77 7.94 2.52
N VAL A 163 23.30 6.74 2.20
CA VAL A 163 21.92 6.52 1.72
C VAL A 163 20.91 6.91 2.81
N PHE A 164 21.11 6.54 4.07
CA PHE A 164 20.26 7.00 5.18
C PHE A 164 20.30 8.53 5.32
N ALA A 165 21.47 9.17 5.27
CA ALA A 165 21.56 10.64 5.29
C ALA A 165 20.79 11.28 4.13
N LEU A 166 20.92 10.74 2.91
CA LEU A 166 20.17 11.19 1.75
C LEU A 166 18.66 11.11 1.98
N THR A 167 18.15 10.00 2.58
CA THR A 167 16.72 9.87 2.87
C THR A 167 16.25 10.92 3.88
N GLY A 168 17.09 11.30 4.85
CA GLY A 168 16.83 12.40 5.77
C GLY A 168 16.72 13.75 5.04
N VAL A 169 17.65 14.02 4.12
CA VAL A 169 17.60 15.24 3.29
C VAL A 169 16.35 15.27 2.42
N LEU A 170 16.00 14.15 1.78
CA LEU A 170 14.78 14.03 0.96
C LEU A 170 13.52 14.32 1.79
N ALA A 171 13.48 13.88 3.05
CA ALA A 171 12.36 14.18 3.95
C ALA A 171 12.29 15.69 4.28
N LEU A 172 13.41 16.37 4.49
CA LEU A 172 13.44 17.83 4.67
C LEU A 172 12.99 18.57 3.40
N LEU A 173 13.41 18.10 2.23
CA LEU A 173 12.91 18.62 0.94
C LEU A 173 11.41 18.40 0.77
N ALA A 174 10.89 17.25 1.23
CA ALA A 174 9.45 16.98 1.25
C ALA A 174 8.68 17.94 2.16
N ILE A 175 9.25 18.37 3.30
CA ILE A 175 8.68 19.43 4.14
C ILE A 175 8.63 20.76 3.37
N ALA A 176 9.71 21.12 2.70
CA ALA A 176 9.77 22.31 1.87
C ALA A 176 8.72 22.27 0.74
N ALA A 177 8.59 21.13 0.05
CA ALA A 177 7.57 20.92 -0.98
C ALA A 177 6.14 21.03 -0.40
N ALA A 178 5.88 20.45 0.77
CA ALA A 178 4.59 20.55 1.45
C ALA A 178 4.25 22.01 1.84
N ARG A 179 5.26 22.81 2.18
CA ARG A 179 5.07 24.22 2.57
C ARG A 179 4.81 25.14 1.38
N TRP A 180 5.51 24.95 0.27
CA TRP A 180 5.51 25.91 -0.84
C TRP A 180 4.72 25.46 -2.08
N ILE A 181 4.59 24.13 -2.30
CA ILE A 181 3.94 23.60 -3.51
C ILE A 181 2.48 23.23 -3.23
N VAL A 182 2.20 22.60 -2.06
CA VAL A 182 0.86 22.12 -1.73
C VAL A 182 0.03 23.25 -1.14
N PRO A 183 -1.18 23.54 -1.68
CA PRO A 183 -2.09 24.53 -1.11
C PRO A 183 -2.57 24.15 0.30
N ASP A 184 -3.03 25.13 1.08
CA ASP A 184 -3.74 24.86 2.33
C ASP A 184 -5.16 24.42 2.02
N ALA A 185 -5.61 23.31 2.64
CA ALA A 185 -7.00 22.92 2.58
C ALA A 185 -7.83 23.82 3.52
N ALA A 186 -9.00 24.25 3.08
CA ALA A 186 -9.99 24.85 3.97
C ALA A 186 -10.31 23.82 5.06
N ARG A 187 -10.33 24.28 6.34
CA ARG A 187 -10.69 23.39 7.46
C ARG A 187 -12.06 22.80 7.21
N ALA A 188 -12.13 21.53 6.86
CA ALA A 188 -13.39 20.79 6.90
C ALA A 188 -13.78 20.65 8.38
N VAL A 189 -14.75 21.45 8.82
CA VAL A 189 -15.40 21.30 10.12
C VAL A 189 -16.36 20.11 10.00
N GLY A 190 -15.81 18.91 10.09
CA GLY A 190 -16.60 17.67 10.07
C GLY A 190 -16.47 17.00 11.44
N THR A 191 -17.43 17.24 12.32
CA THR A 191 -17.62 16.49 13.57
C THR A 191 -18.03 15.05 13.24
N ARG A 192 -17.05 14.16 12.99
CA ARG A 192 -17.32 12.72 13.02
C ARG A 192 -17.43 12.28 14.46
N SER A 193 -18.64 11.87 14.85
CA SER A 193 -18.98 11.41 16.20
C SER A 193 -18.14 10.17 16.58
N ALA A 194 -17.40 10.22 17.67
CA ALA A 194 -16.53 9.14 18.14
C ALA A 194 -17.30 7.88 18.61
N GLY A 195 -18.58 7.98 18.86
CA GLY A 195 -19.40 6.89 19.45
C GLY A 195 -19.73 5.72 18.51
N GLY A 196 -19.62 5.89 17.18
CA GLY A 196 -19.87 4.83 16.20
C GLY A 196 -18.64 4.01 15.78
N GLN A 197 -17.45 4.49 16.12
CA GLN A 197 -16.19 3.99 15.56
C GLN A 197 -15.84 2.56 16.00
N VAL A 198 -16.05 2.18 17.25
CA VAL A 198 -15.64 0.84 17.75
C VAL A 198 -16.46 -0.29 17.13
N ARG A 199 -17.78 -0.08 16.95
CA ARG A 199 -18.65 -1.08 16.31
C ARG A 199 -18.37 -1.20 14.80
N GLN A 200 -18.09 -0.10 14.14
CA GLN A 200 -17.65 -0.08 12.75
C GLN A 200 -16.30 -0.75 12.56
N PHE A 201 -15.35 -0.54 13.50
CA PHE A 201 -14.01 -1.13 13.44
C PHE A 201 -14.05 -2.67 13.43
N SER A 202 -14.90 -3.29 14.29
CA SER A 202 -15.04 -4.74 14.32
C SER A 202 -15.65 -5.33 13.04
N GLN A 203 -16.51 -4.59 12.35
CA GLN A 203 -17.07 -5.01 11.06
C GLN A 203 -16.04 -4.96 9.93
N LEU A 204 -15.10 -4.00 9.98
CA LEU A 204 -14.01 -3.87 8.99
C LEU A 204 -12.95 -4.97 9.10
N LEU A 205 -12.95 -5.73 10.20
CA LEU A 205 -12.08 -6.89 10.42
C LEU A 205 -12.76 -8.23 10.13
N ARG A 206 -13.94 -8.25 9.48
CA ARG A 206 -14.70 -9.46 9.21
C ARG A 206 -14.98 -9.66 7.71
N GLY A 207 -15.36 -10.86 7.34
CA GLY A 207 -15.78 -11.20 5.98
C GLY A 207 -14.69 -10.99 4.93
N GLU A 208 -15.08 -10.40 3.79
CA GLU A 208 -14.16 -10.17 2.67
C GLU A 208 -13.04 -9.18 2.99
N LEU A 209 -13.30 -8.17 3.85
CA LEU A 209 -12.25 -7.24 4.28
C LEU A 209 -11.18 -7.94 5.11
N ALA A 210 -11.55 -8.91 5.97
CA ALA A 210 -10.57 -9.71 6.70
C ALA A 210 -9.68 -10.54 5.77
N ARG A 211 -10.26 -11.11 4.69
CA ARG A 211 -9.50 -11.85 3.67
C ARG A 211 -8.52 -10.97 2.91
N LEU A 212 -8.96 -9.76 2.54
CA LEU A 212 -8.10 -8.79 1.86
C LEU A 212 -6.99 -8.26 2.79
N ASN A 213 -7.30 -8.03 4.07
CA ASN A 213 -6.32 -7.67 5.09
C ASN A 213 -5.30 -8.80 5.32
N PHE A 214 -5.74 -10.05 5.38
CA PHE A 214 -4.81 -11.19 5.45
C PHE A 214 -3.93 -11.26 4.20
N GLY A 215 -4.49 -11.02 3.02
CA GLY A 215 -3.75 -11.00 1.77
C GLY A 215 -2.62 -9.97 1.75
N ILE A 216 -2.90 -8.72 2.15
CA ILE A 216 -1.85 -7.69 2.18
C ILE A 216 -0.81 -7.95 3.27
N PHE A 217 -1.24 -8.55 4.40
CA PHE A 217 -0.31 -9.01 5.44
C PHE A 217 0.69 -10.02 4.85
N VAL A 218 0.20 -11.07 4.18
CA VAL A 218 1.04 -12.10 3.57
C VAL A 218 1.95 -11.50 2.51
N LEU A 219 1.40 -10.68 1.60
CA LEU A 219 2.15 -10.06 0.51
C LEU A 219 3.38 -9.30 1.01
N HIS A 220 3.19 -8.49 2.07
CA HIS A 220 4.28 -7.69 2.63
C HIS A 220 5.19 -8.50 3.56
N ALA A 221 4.68 -9.54 4.22
CA ALA A 221 5.51 -10.46 4.99
C ALA A 221 6.50 -11.18 4.08
N VAL A 222 6.00 -11.71 2.97
CA VAL A 222 6.83 -12.40 1.97
C VAL A 222 7.84 -11.45 1.33
N LEU A 223 7.40 -10.24 0.92
CA LEU A 223 8.27 -9.24 0.33
C LEU A 223 9.44 -8.86 1.24
N MET A 224 9.15 -8.61 2.51
CA MET A 224 10.20 -8.22 3.47
C MET A 224 11.10 -9.38 3.85
N GLY A 225 10.55 -10.59 3.99
CA GLY A 225 11.35 -11.81 4.18
C GLY A 225 12.30 -12.08 3.02
N LEU A 226 11.84 -11.85 1.78
CA LEU A 226 12.66 -11.96 0.58
C LEU A 226 13.86 -11.01 0.62
N PHE A 227 13.64 -9.74 1.00
CA PHE A 227 14.75 -8.76 1.07
C PHE A 227 15.74 -9.01 2.21
N VAL A 228 15.40 -9.83 3.20
CA VAL A 228 16.37 -10.30 4.20
C VAL A 228 17.34 -11.31 3.61
N VAL A 229 16.91 -12.13 2.63
CA VAL A 229 17.66 -13.32 2.19
C VAL A 229 18.21 -13.18 0.77
N VAL A 230 17.44 -12.68 -0.20
CA VAL A 230 17.83 -12.63 -1.61
C VAL A 230 19.16 -11.90 -1.86
N PRO A 231 19.52 -10.81 -1.15
CA PRO A 231 20.84 -10.20 -1.34
C PRO A 231 21.99 -11.15 -1.05
N PHE A 232 21.83 -12.06 -0.08
CA PHE A 232 22.84 -13.09 0.22
C PHE A 232 22.90 -14.16 -0.88
N GLU A 233 21.74 -14.65 -1.34
CA GLU A 233 21.65 -15.63 -2.42
C GLU A 233 22.29 -15.12 -3.73
N LEU A 234 22.03 -13.85 -4.08
CA LEU A 234 22.67 -13.20 -5.23
C LEU A 234 24.20 -13.14 -5.06
N ARG A 235 24.69 -12.81 -3.87
CA ARG A 235 26.14 -12.81 -3.59
C ARG A 235 26.73 -14.21 -3.69
N GLU A 236 26.07 -15.22 -3.15
CA GLU A 236 26.49 -16.62 -3.20
C GLU A 236 26.45 -17.21 -4.61
N SER A 237 25.57 -16.70 -5.48
CA SER A 237 25.54 -17.07 -6.90
C SER A 237 26.68 -16.43 -7.72
N GLY A 238 27.60 -15.69 -7.06
CA GLY A 238 28.74 -15.05 -7.70
C GLY A 238 28.48 -13.62 -8.19
N LEU A 239 27.30 -13.03 -7.90
CA LEU A 239 27.00 -11.65 -8.28
C LEU A 239 27.37 -10.69 -7.13
N PRO A 240 28.39 -9.82 -7.29
CA PRO A 240 28.77 -8.89 -6.24
C PRO A 240 27.62 -7.90 -5.92
N ALA A 241 27.54 -7.45 -4.66
CA ALA A 241 26.49 -6.53 -4.19
C ALA A 241 26.36 -5.26 -5.06
N SER A 242 27.47 -4.77 -5.59
CA SER A 242 27.54 -3.64 -6.52
C SER A 242 26.80 -3.87 -7.83
N GLU A 243 26.55 -5.11 -8.21
CA GLU A 243 25.90 -5.50 -9.48
C GLU A 243 24.46 -5.99 -9.31
N HIS A 244 23.94 -6.07 -8.09
CA HIS A 244 22.57 -6.53 -7.82
C HIS A 244 21.50 -5.71 -8.59
N TRP A 245 21.78 -4.43 -8.89
CA TRP A 245 20.90 -3.61 -9.72
C TRP A 245 20.69 -4.18 -11.13
N LYS A 246 21.67 -4.92 -11.68
CA LYS A 246 21.58 -5.60 -12.99
C LYS A 246 20.52 -6.71 -13.00
N VAL A 247 20.17 -7.23 -11.81
CA VAL A 247 19.06 -8.19 -11.63
C VAL A 247 17.78 -7.45 -11.28
N TYR A 248 17.78 -6.63 -10.22
CA TYR A 248 16.55 -6.02 -9.74
C TYR A 248 15.86 -5.12 -10.77
N LEU A 249 16.64 -4.25 -11.45
CA LEU A 249 16.05 -3.29 -12.39
C LEU A 249 15.35 -3.98 -13.57
N PRO A 250 16.01 -4.86 -14.35
CA PRO A 250 15.35 -5.52 -15.47
C PRO A 250 14.18 -6.41 -15.04
N VAL A 251 14.35 -7.14 -13.92
CA VAL A 251 13.31 -8.01 -13.37
C VAL A 251 12.06 -7.22 -13.02
N VAL A 252 12.20 -6.12 -12.28
CA VAL A 252 11.04 -5.33 -11.84
C VAL A 252 10.38 -4.62 -13.03
N LEU A 253 11.17 -4.04 -13.95
CA LEU A 253 10.62 -3.41 -15.15
C LEU A 253 9.86 -4.40 -16.03
N LEU A 254 10.44 -5.58 -16.25
CA LEU A 254 9.78 -6.63 -17.03
C LEU A 254 8.54 -7.16 -16.32
N ALA A 255 8.58 -7.32 -15.00
CA ALA A 255 7.43 -7.71 -14.18
C ALA A 255 6.27 -6.69 -14.28
N PHE A 256 6.57 -5.38 -14.30
CA PHE A 256 5.56 -4.36 -14.56
C PHE A 256 4.92 -4.49 -15.94
N VAL A 257 5.70 -4.81 -16.97
CA VAL A 257 5.15 -5.04 -18.32
C VAL A 257 4.28 -6.31 -18.34
N LEU A 258 4.76 -7.40 -17.74
CA LEU A 258 4.06 -8.68 -17.73
C LEU A 258 2.73 -8.62 -16.96
N MET A 259 2.63 -7.81 -15.89
CA MET A 259 1.37 -7.68 -15.14
C MET A 259 0.26 -6.95 -15.92
N LEU A 260 0.60 -6.11 -16.92
CA LEU A 260 -0.39 -5.28 -17.63
C LEU A 260 -1.43 -6.11 -18.38
N TRP A 261 -1.00 -7.21 -19.01
CA TRP A 261 -1.92 -8.06 -19.76
C TRP A 261 -2.97 -8.75 -18.86
N PRO A 262 -2.62 -9.49 -17.79
CA PRO A 262 -3.62 -10.10 -16.92
C PRO A 262 -4.48 -9.05 -16.18
N MET A 263 -3.93 -7.88 -15.85
CA MET A 263 -4.67 -6.78 -15.23
C MET A 263 -5.76 -6.26 -16.17
N THR A 264 -5.41 -5.87 -17.40
CA THR A 264 -6.36 -5.32 -18.38
C THR A 264 -7.38 -6.35 -18.84
N TYR A 265 -6.97 -7.61 -19.01
CA TYR A 265 -7.87 -8.71 -19.32
C TYR A 265 -8.90 -8.94 -18.23
N ALA A 266 -8.45 -8.96 -16.96
CA ALA A 266 -9.33 -9.18 -15.83
C ALA A 266 -10.37 -8.05 -15.65
N GLU A 267 -9.96 -6.80 -15.88
CA GLU A 267 -10.87 -5.65 -15.83
C GLU A 267 -11.95 -5.74 -16.93
N ARG A 268 -11.53 -5.99 -18.18
CA ARG A 268 -12.46 -6.08 -19.32
C ARG A 268 -13.41 -7.29 -19.22
N ALA A 269 -12.89 -8.44 -18.81
CA ALA A 269 -13.66 -9.67 -18.69
C ALA A 269 -14.47 -9.78 -17.40
N GLY A 270 -14.26 -8.87 -16.41
CA GLY A 270 -14.85 -8.97 -15.07
C GLY A 270 -14.37 -10.17 -14.27
N ARG A 271 -13.16 -10.66 -14.56
CA ARG A 271 -12.56 -11.86 -13.94
C ARG A 271 -11.51 -11.50 -12.87
N GLN A 272 -11.80 -10.47 -12.05
CA GLN A 272 -10.85 -9.97 -11.05
C GLN A 272 -10.44 -11.05 -10.04
N LYS A 273 -11.37 -11.90 -9.59
CA LYS A 273 -11.05 -13.03 -8.71
C LYS A 273 -10.02 -13.98 -9.35
N LEU A 274 -10.19 -14.33 -10.61
CA LEU A 274 -9.27 -15.22 -11.32
C LEU A 274 -7.88 -14.61 -11.45
N SER A 275 -7.81 -13.30 -11.75
CA SER A 275 -6.54 -12.56 -11.81
C SER A 275 -5.84 -12.53 -10.45
N THR A 276 -6.57 -12.28 -9.36
CA THR A 276 -6.01 -12.31 -8.01
C THR A 276 -5.47 -13.69 -7.65
N ILE A 277 -6.23 -14.76 -7.93
CA ILE A 277 -5.78 -16.14 -7.71
C ILE A 277 -4.52 -16.45 -8.55
N GLY A 278 -4.53 -16.08 -9.83
CA GLY A 278 -3.36 -16.27 -10.70
C GLY A 278 -2.12 -15.52 -10.22
N ALA A 279 -2.28 -14.33 -9.67
CA ALA A 279 -1.19 -13.55 -9.08
C ALA A 279 -0.64 -14.19 -7.80
N ILE A 280 -1.50 -14.76 -6.93
CA ILE A 280 -1.07 -15.50 -5.73
C ILE A 280 -0.34 -16.80 -6.14
N VAL A 281 -0.82 -17.49 -7.19
CA VAL A 281 -0.12 -18.66 -7.74
C VAL A 281 1.25 -18.28 -8.30
N ALA A 282 1.37 -17.16 -9.00
CA ALA A 282 2.65 -16.67 -9.48
C ALA A 282 3.60 -16.33 -8.32
N LEU A 283 3.09 -15.68 -7.25
CA LEU A 283 3.87 -15.39 -6.05
C LEU A 283 4.42 -16.68 -5.44
N LEU A 284 3.54 -17.68 -5.21
CA LEU A 284 3.91 -18.99 -4.67
C LEU A 284 4.92 -19.73 -5.56
N ALA A 285 4.72 -19.70 -6.89
CA ALA A 285 5.66 -20.32 -7.83
C ALA A 285 7.04 -19.66 -7.79
N GLY A 286 7.08 -18.33 -7.63
CA GLY A 286 8.34 -17.59 -7.42
C GLY A 286 9.04 -18.00 -6.12
N GLU A 287 8.32 -18.16 -4.99
CA GLU A 287 8.86 -18.62 -3.71
C GLU A 287 9.40 -20.05 -3.81
N ILE A 288 8.65 -20.97 -4.42
CA ILE A 288 9.11 -22.35 -4.65
C ILE A 288 10.35 -22.34 -5.54
N GLY A 289 10.34 -21.53 -6.62
CA GLY A 289 11.48 -21.37 -7.49
C GLY A 289 12.73 -20.89 -6.75
N LEU A 290 12.61 -19.91 -5.86
CA LEU A 290 13.72 -19.43 -5.02
C LEU A 290 14.20 -20.50 -4.04
N ALA A 291 13.29 -21.29 -3.45
CA ALA A 291 13.66 -22.36 -2.52
C ALA A 291 14.50 -23.45 -3.18
N ILE A 292 14.31 -23.72 -4.48
CA ILE A 292 15.02 -24.76 -5.24
C ILE A 292 16.15 -24.24 -6.15
N ALA A 293 16.22 -22.92 -6.37
CA ALA A 293 17.20 -22.31 -7.27
C ALA A 293 18.64 -22.53 -6.80
N GLY A 294 18.88 -22.66 -5.50
CA GLY A 294 20.20 -22.76 -4.92
C GLY A 294 21.09 -21.58 -5.36
N SER A 295 22.34 -21.86 -5.72
CA SER A 295 23.31 -20.87 -6.22
C SER A 295 23.15 -20.53 -7.71
N SER A 296 22.09 -20.97 -8.39
CA SER A 296 21.85 -20.69 -9.81
C SER A 296 21.34 -19.27 -10.02
N LEU A 297 22.17 -18.35 -10.50
CA LEU A 297 21.77 -16.97 -10.81
C LEU A 297 20.58 -16.95 -11.79
N ALA A 298 20.57 -17.78 -12.81
CA ALA A 298 19.45 -17.85 -13.76
C ALA A 298 18.16 -18.32 -13.09
N GLY A 299 18.25 -19.29 -12.16
CA GLY A 299 17.11 -19.77 -11.36
C GLY A 299 16.55 -18.66 -10.46
N ILE A 300 17.45 -17.94 -9.76
CA ILE A 300 17.07 -16.81 -8.91
C ILE A 300 16.37 -15.71 -9.74
N VAL A 301 16.95 -15.31 -10.87
CA VAL A 301 16.40 -14.26 -11.75
C VAL A 301 15.01 -14.64 -12.29
N ALA A 302 14.85 -15.89 -12.78
CA ALA A 302 13.57 -16.37 -13.30
C ALA A 302 12.50 -16.40 -12.18
N SER A 303 12.87 -16.88 -10.99
CA SER A 303 11.97 -16.95 -9.84
C SER A 303 11.55 -15.56 -9.35
N LEU A 304 12.51 -14.61 -9.28
CA LEU A 304 12.22 -13.22 -8.93
C LEU A 304 11.30 -12.56 -9.96
N LEU A 305 11.45 -12.85 -11.26
CA LEU A 305 10.58 -12.31 -12.30
C LEU A 305 9.13 -12.77 -12.10
N ILE A 306 8.92 -14.05 -11.86
CA ILE A 306 7.60 -14.62 -11.59
C ILE A 306 7.02 -14.02 -10.31
N PHE A 307 7.82 -13.96 -9.24
CA PHE A 307 7.46 -13.39 -7.95
C PHE A 307 7.01 -11.93 -8.08
N PHE A 308 7.85 -11.06 -8.68
CA PHE A 308 7.52 -9.63 -8.83
C PHE A 308 6.37 -9.38 -9.79
N THR A 309 6.12 -10.26 -10.77
CA THR A 309 4.92 -10.17 -11.61
C THR A 309 3.65 -10.38 -10.80
N GLY A 310 3.61 -11.42 -9.94
CA GLY A 310 2.52 -11.67 -9.02
C GLY A 310 2.35 -10.54 -8.01
N LEU A 311 3.45 -10.11 -7.39
CA LEU A 311 3.48 -9.03 -6.40
C LEU A 311 2.93 -7.72 -6.97
N ASN A 312 3.42 -7.26 -8.11
CA ASN A 312 3.00 -6.00 -8.71
C ASN A 312 1.51 -6.03 -9.09
N LEU A 313 1.02 -7.18 -9.58
CA LEU A 313 -0.41 -7.34 -9.89
C LEU A 313 -1.27 -7.28 -8.63
N LEU A 314 -0.84 -7.90 -7.52
CA LEU A 314 -1.54 -7.87 -6.24
C LEU A 314 -1.50 -6.47 -5.60
N GLU A 315 -0.36 -5.78 -5.65
CA GLU A 315 -0.21 -4.39 -5.18
C GLU A 315 -1.15 -3.43 -5.92
N ALA A 316 -1.37 -3.63 -7.22
CA ALA A 316 -2.30 -2.82 -8.00
C ALA A 316 -3.76 -3.16 -7.72
N THR A 317 -4.10 -4.43 -7.46
CA THR A 317 -5.48 -4.90 -7.37
C THR A 317 -6.06 -4.88 -5.96
N LEU A 318 -5.30 -5.26 -4.93
CA LEU A 318 -5.80 -5.38 -3.55
C LEU A 318 -6.36 -4.06 -2.98
N PRO A 319 -5.72 -2.89 -3.12
CA PRO A 319 -6.28 -1.63 -2.63
C PRO A 319 -7.60 -1.25 -3.31
N SER A 320 -7.71 -1.56 -4.61
CA SER A 320 -8.94 -1.36 -5.37
C SER A 320 -10.08 -2.24 -4.83
N LEU A 321 -9.79 -3.52 -4.53
CA LEU A 321 -10.76 -4.45 -3.95
C LEU A 321 -11.22 -3.99 -2.56
N VAL A 322 -10.31 -3.55 -1.69
CA VAL A 322 -10.66 -2.99 -0.37
C VAL A 322 -11.59 -1.79 -0.52
N SER A 323 -11.29 -0.87 -1.43
CA SER A 323 -12.11 0.32 -1.68
C SER A 323 -13.50 -0.02 -2.22
N ARG A 324 -13.67 -1.13 -2.94
CA ARG A 324 -14.96 -1.60 -3.47
C ARG A 324 -15.80 -2.31 -2.41
N VAL A 325 -15.15 -3.14 -1.58
CA VAL A 325 -15.82 -3.94 -0.54
C VAL A 325 -16.18 -3.10 0.68
N ALA A 326 -15.39 -2.08 0.99
CA ALA A 326 -15.61 -1.24 2.16
C ALA A 326 -16.90 -0.41 2.01
N PRO A 327 -17.71 -0.31 3.09
CA PRO A 327 -18.88 0.58 3.11
C PRO A 327 -18.49 2.03 2.83
N SER A 328 -19.34 2.76 2.09
CA SER A 328 -19.03 4.14 1.63
C SER A 328 -18.67 5.08 2.78
N GLU A 329 -19.34 4.93 3.93
CA GLU A 329 -19.13 5.75 5.13
C GLU A 329 -17.81 5.47 5.84
N SER A 330 -17.22 4.28 5.65
CA SER A 330 -16.04 3.81 6.39
C SER A 330 -14.83 3.48 5.51
N LYS A 331 -14.85 3.87 4.22
CA LYS A 331 -13.74 3.60 3.28
C LYS A 331 -12.38 4.08 3.80
N GLY A 332 -12.33 5.28 4.40
CA GLY A 332 -11.09 5.81 4.95
C GLY A 332 -10.54 4.95 6.11
N ALA A 333 -11.42 4.48 6.99
CA ALA A 333 -11.04 3.59 8.08
C ALA A 333 -10.59 2.21 7.57
N ALA A 334 -11.27 1.66 6.56
CA ALA A 334 -10.89 0.39 5.94
C ALA A 334 -9.49 0.46 5.30
N VAL A 335 -9.19 1.53 4.56
CA VAL A 335 -7.87 1.77 3.97
C VAL A 335 -6.81 2.00 5.06
N GLY A 336 -7.15 2.67 6.15
CA GLY A 336 -6.27 2.85 7.31
C GLY A 336 -5.89 1.53 7.97
N ILE A 337 -6.86 0.65 8.22
CA ILE A 337 -6.63 -0.71 8.74
C ILE A 337 -5.77 -1.52 7.76
N TYR A 338 -6.14 -1.51 6.49
CA TYR A 338 -5.40 -2.20 5.43
C TYR A 338 -3.91 -1.78 5.43
N SER A 339 -3.62 -0.48 5.49
CA SER A 339 -2.25 0.03 5.56
C SER A 339 -1.54 -0.37 6.86
N SER A 340 -2.22 -0.36 8.02
CA SER A 340 -1.63 -0.83 9.28
C SER A 340 -1.28 -2.31 9.21
N VAL A 341 -2.16 -3.14 8.66
CA VAL A 341 -1.93 -4.58 8.48
C VAL A 341 -0.81 -4.85 7.48
N GLN A 342 -0.71 -4.06 6.40
CA GLN A 342 0.37 -4.06 5.43
C GLN A 342 1.74 -3.89 6.12
N PHE A 343 1.89 -2.83 6.91
CA PHE A 343 3.15 -2.56 7.62
C PHE A 343 3.42 -3.57 8.73
N PHE A 344 2.39 -4.10 9.38
CA PHE A 344 2.55 -5.19 10.34
C PHE A 344 3.05 -6.47 9.67
N GLY A 345 2.54 -6.79 8.47
CA GLY A 345 3.04 -7.88 7.64
C GLY A 345 4.52 -7.69 7.30
N ALA A 346 4.91 -6.49 6.91
CA ALA A 346 6.30 -6.15 6.62
C ALA A 346 7.22 -6.37 7.86
N PHE A 347 6.78 -5.98 9.05
CA PHE A 347 7.51 -6.24 10.29
C PHE A 347 7.67 -7.73 10.55
N VAL A 348 6.54 -8.46 10.57
CA VAL A 348 6.55 -9.90 10.87
C VAL A 348 7.39 -10.67 9.84
N GLY A 349 7.27 -10.30 8.57
CA GLY A 349 8.03 -10.95 7.50
C GLY A 349 9.54 -10.75 7.62
N ALA A 350 9.98 -9.52 7.93
CA ALA A 350 11.41 -9.25 8.13
C ALA A 350 11.97 -10.03 9.34
N VAL A 351 11.25 -10.02 10.47
CA VAL A 351 11.68 -10.72 11.70
C VAL A 351 11.68 -12.24 11.50
N LEU A 352 10.59 -12.80 10.94
CA LEU A 352 10.51 -14.24 10.65
C LEU A 352 11.54 -14.65 9.60
N GLY A 353 11.73 -13.87 8.54
CA GLY A 353 12.75 -14.12 7.52
C GLY A 353 14.14 -14.19 8.13
N GLY A 354 14.50 -13.24 9.00
CA GLY A 354 15.75 -13.25 9.72
C GLY A 354 15.89 -14.43 10.68
N PHE A 355 14.83 -14.73 11.45
CA PHE A 355 14.83 -15.85 12.40
C PHE A 355 14.98 -17.21 11.69
N VAL A 356 14.18 -17.45 10.65
CA VAL A 356 14.24 -18.69 9.88
C VAL A 356 15.58 -18.82 9.16
N SER A 357 16.07 -17.75 8.55
CA SER A 357 17.39 -17.73 7.91
C SER A 357 18.52 -18.09 8.90
N GLN A 358 18.47 -17.57 10.13
CA GLN A 358 19.46 -17.82 11.17
C GLN A 358 19.51 -19.28 11.62
N HIS A 359 18.34 -19.95 11.72
CA HIS A 359 18.25 -21.26 12.38
C HIS A 359 18.09 -22.43 11.39
N LEU A 360 17.49 -22.16 10.23
CA LEU A 360 17.13 -23.22 9.26
C LEU A 360 17.76 -22.97 7.88
N GLY A 361 18.29 -21.78 7.63
CA GLY A 361 18.87 -21.40 6.34
C GLY A 361 17.88 -20.75 5.37
N SER A 362 18.44 -20.19 4.29
CA SER A 362 17.72 -19.35 3.33
C SER A 362 16.58 -20.07 2.61
N SER A 363 16.78 -21.31 2.18
CA SER A 363 15.75 -22.09 1.47
C SER A 363 14.48 -22.29 2.31
N TRP A 364 14.63 -22.42 3.64
CA TRP A 364 13.49 -22.56 4.55
C TRP A 364 12.73 -21.24 4.75
N VAL A 365 13.36 -20.09 4.49
CA VAL A 365 12.65 -18.80 4.47
C VAL A 365 11.61 -18.82 3.37
N PHE A 366 12.00 -19.16 2.14
CA PHE A 366 11.08 -19.26 1.00
C PHE A 366 10.04 -20.35 1.23
N GLY A 367 10.42 -21.51 1.77
CA GLY A 367 9.49 -22.60 2.10
C GLY A 367 8.42 -22.20 3.13
N SER A 368 8.81 -21.52 4.22
CA SER A 368 7.88 -21.06 5.25
C SER A 368 6.92 -19.99 4.75
N PHE A 369 7.40 -19.05 3.95
CA PHE A 369 6.54 -18.06 3.29
C PHE A 369 5.66 -18.70 2.21
N GLY A 370 6.15 -19.71 1.48
CA GLY A 370 5.33 -20.50 0.56
C GLY A 370 4.15 -21.18 1.24
N ILE A 371 4.33 -21.71 2.47
CA ILE A 371 3.21 -22.24 3.27
C ILE A 371 2.19 -21.13 3.59
N LEU A 372 2.66 -19.94 3.97
CA LEU A 372 1.79 -18.80 4.27
C LEU A 372 1.04 -18.33 3.02
N THR A 373 1.72 -18.23 1.88
CA THR A 373 1.13 -17.88 0.58
C THR A 373 0.13 -18.93 0.12
N PHE A 374 0.43 -20.22 0.35
CA PHE A 374 -0.51 -21.31 0.05
C PHE A 374 -1.77 -21.22 0.91
N ALA A 375 -1.63 -20.93 2.22
CA ALA A 375 -2.79 -20.69 3.07
C ALA A 375 -3.64 -19.50 2.57
N TRP A 376 -2.99 -18.43 2.10
CA TRP A 376 -3.68 -17.32 1.46
C TRP A 376 -4.39 -17.73 0.17
N LEU A 377 -3.76 -18.57 -0.67
CA LEU A 377 -4.36 -19.10 -1.88
C LEU A 377 -5.67 -19.87 -1.56
N LEU A 378 -5.66 -20.73 -0.55
CA LEU A 378 -6.85 -21.44 -0.12
C LEU A 378 -7.97 -20.50 0.32
N LEU A 379 -7.65 -19.45 1.07
CA LEU A 379 -8.61 -18.41 1.45
C LEU A 379 -9.11 -17.61 0.23
N ALA A 380 -8.26 -17.30 -0.73
CA ALA A 380 -8.63 -16.58 -1.95
C ALA A 380 -9.56 -17.39 -2.86
N LEU A 381 -9.44 -18.71 -2.89
CA LEU A 381 -10.36 -19.59 -3.61
C LEU A 381 -11.80 -19.48 -3.09
N THR A 382 -11.99 -19.21 -1.79
CA THR A 382 -13.30 -19.01 -1.15
C THR A 382 -13.83 -17.57 -1.24
N MET A 383 -13.06 -16.63 -1.79
CA MET A 383 -13.51 -15.24 -2.02
C MET A 383 -14.74 -15.19 -2.90
N THR A 384 -15.69 -14.35 -2.54
CA THR A 384 -16.78 -13.98 -3.46
C THR A 384 -16.24 -13.04 -4.53
N ALA A 385 -16.58 -13.28 -5.80
CA ALA A 385 -16.19 -12.36 -6.86
C ALA A 385 -16.77 -10.97 -6.54
N PRO A 386 -15.95 -9.91 -6.51
CA PRO A 386 -16.51 -8.57 -6.32
C PRO A 386 -17.51 -8.30 -7.44
N ALA A 387 -18.71 -7.87 -7.06
CA ALA A 387 -19.73 -7.54 -8.02
C ALA A 387 -19.24 -6.44 -8.97
N ARG A 388 -19.71 -6.44 -10.20
CA ARG A 388 -19.52 -5.37 -11.17
C ARG A 388 -20.38 -4.16 -10.75
N ASP A 389 -19.94 -3.48 -9.69
CA ASP A 389 -20.64 -2.28 -9.26
C ASP A 389 -20.30 -1.14 -10.22
N ALA A 390 -21.28 -0.70 -10.99
CA ALA A 390 -21.20 0.57 -11.69
C ALA A 390 -21.82 1.66 -10.81
N THR A 391 -21.24 2.86 -10.83
CA THR A 391 -21.87 4.03 -10.24
C THR A 391 -22.66 4.73 -11.33
N ARG A 392 -23.98 4.78 -11.19
CA ARG A 392 -24.87 5.52 -12.09
C ARG A 392 -25.43 6.73 -11.38
N THR A 393 -25.54 7.85 -12.08
CA THR A 393 -26.03 9.11 -11.53
C THR A 393 -27.29 9.52 -12.30
N TYR A 394 -28.35 9.79 -11.55
CA TYR A 394 -29.64 10.21 -12.10
C TYR A 394 -30.00 11.58 -11.53
N PRO A 395 -30.57 12.50 -12.34
CA PRO A 395 -31.11 13.73 -11.83
C PRO A 395 -32.35 13.43 -10.97
N VAL A 396 -32.47 14.10 -9.83
CA VAL A 396 -33.62 14.04 -8.94
C VAL A 396 -34.05 15.45 -8.55
N PRO A 397 -35.31 15.70 -8.20
CA PRO A 397 -35.71 16.99 -7.67
C PRO A 397 -34.90 17.40 -6.46
N LEU A 398 -34.80 18.70 -6.20
CA LEU A 398 -34.22 19.20 -4.97
C LEU A 398 -35.15 18.81 -3.81
N LEU A 399 -34.72 17.83 -3.02
CA LEU A 399 -35.47 17.26 -1.91
C LEU A 399 -34.92 17.78 -0.57
N ASP A 400 -35.81 17.91 0.41
CA ASP A 400 -35.40 18.07 1.79
C ASP A 400 -34.78 16.76 2.32
N ALA A 401 -34.05 16.82 3.46
CA ALA A 401 -33.31 15.68 4.02
C ALA A 401 -34.25 14.47 4.29
N LYS A 402 -35.48 14.69 4.72
CA LYS A 402 -36.42 13.63 5.05
C LYS A 402 -36.96 12.90 3.81
N ARG A 403 -37.26 13.63 2.73
CA ARG A 403 -37.68 13.06 1.43
C ARG A 403 -36.49 12.38 0.75
N ALA A 404 -35.30 12.98 0.83
CA ALA A 404 -34.07 12.36 0.31
C ALA A 404 -33.78 11.00 0.96
N ASP A 405 -33.90 10.88 2.29
CA ASP A 405 -33.79 9.60 2.99
C ASP A 405 -34.87 8.60 2.60
N GLY A 406 -36.11 9.08 2.35
CA GLY A 406 -37.21 8.25 1.87
C GLY A 406 -36.94 7.67 0.48
N LEU A 407 -36.53 8.52 -0.46
CA LEU A 407 -36.20 8.11 -1.83
C LEU A 407 -34.97 7.23 -1.87
N SER A 408 -33.93 7.53 -1.06
CA SER A 408 -32.74 6.70 -0.94
C SER A 408 -33.08 5.27 -0.55
N ARG A 409 -33.97 5.08 0.44
CA ARG A 409 -34.44 3.74 0.87
C ARG A 409 -35.24 3.03 -0.21
N LYS A 410 -36.10 3.73 -0.94
CA LYS A 410 -36.88 3.16 -2.05
C LYS A 410 -35.96 2.72 -3.18
N LEU A 411 -35.02 3.57 -3.58
CA LEU A 411 -34.02 3.25 -4.61
C LEU A 411 -33.11 2.10 -4.21
N ALA A 412 -32.72 1.98 -2.93
CA ALA A 412 -31.94 0.87 -2.42
C ALA A 412 -32.69 -0.47 -2.45
N SER A 413 -34.01 -0.46 -2.51
CA SER A 413 -34.83 -1.67 -2.66
C SER A 413 -35.07 -2.09 -4.12
N ALA A 414 -34.66 -1.29 -5.10
CA ALA A 414 -34.82 -1.60 -6.52
C ALA A 414 -33.86 -2.74 -6.95
N PRO A 415 -34.28 -3.59 -7.91
CA PRO A 415 -33.44 -4.70 -8.38
C PRO A 415 -32.09 -4.23 -8.87
N GLY A 416 -31.01 -4.87 -8.38
CA GLY A 416 -29.63 -4.56 -8.74
C GLY A 416 -29.06 -3.29 -8.12
N VAL A 417 -29.81 -2.53 -7.32
CA VAL A 417 -29.27 -1.39 -6.55
C VAL A 417 -28.75 -1.87 -5.22
N ARG A 418 -27.47 -1.65 -4.96
CA ARG A 418 -26.80 -2.01 -3.69
C ARG A 418 -26.75 -0.87 -2.69
N GLU A 419 -26.62 0.33 -3.21
CA GLU A 419 -26.49 1.54 -2.40
C GLU A 419 -27.06 2.72 -3.20
N ALA A 420 -27.86 3.55 -2.55
CA ALA A 420 -28.42 4.76 -3.12
C ALA A 420 -28.07 5.93 -2.20
N LEU A 421 -27.46 6.97 -2.75
CA LEU A 421 -27.13 8.20 -2.05
C LEU A 421 -27.74 9.38 -2.81
N ILE A 422 -28.56 10.16 -2.14
CA ILE A 422 -29.11 11.41 -2.70
C ILE A 422 -28.29 12.58 -2.21
N VAL A 423 -27.71 13.31 -3.16
CA VAL A 423 -26.96 14.54 -2.89
C VAL A 423 -27.93 15.71 -3.01
N THR A 424 -28.55 16.09 -1.89
CA THR A 424 -29.62 17.10 -1.85
C THR A 424 -29.22 18.46 -2.40
N GLY A 425 -27.94 18.86 -2.23
CA GLY A 425 -27.39 20.11 -2.74
C GLY A 425 -27.15 20.14 -4.26
N GLU A 426 -27.05 18.98 -4.91
CA GLU A 426 -26.74 18.84 -6.33
C GLU A 426 -27.97 18.37 -7.15
N GLY A 427 -29.05 17.93 -6.49
CA GLY A 427 -30.23 17.37 -7.18
C GLY A 427 -29.89 16.07 -7.95
N VAL A 428 -29.03 15.22 -7.41
CA VAL A 428 -28.64 13.96 -8.05
C VAL A 428 -28.73 12.78 -7.10
N ALA A 429 -29.18 11.64 -7.61
CA ALA A 429 -29.11 10.33 -6.97
C ALA A 429 -27.89 9.58 -7.53
N ARG A 430 -26.95 9.21 -6.68
CA ARG A 430 -25.81 8.34 -7.02
C ARG A 430 -26.14 6.93 -6.57
N LEU A 431 -26.26 6.03 -7.53
CA LEU A 431 -26.61 4.63 -7.30
C LEU A 431 -25.38 3.76 -7.56
N LYS A 432 -25.05 2.89 -6.61
CA LYS A 432 -24.11 1.80 -6.80
C LYS A 432 -24.91 0.58 -7.22
N VAL A 433 -24.75 0.15 -8.47
CA VAL A 433 -25.59 -0.87 -9.09
C VAL A 433 -24.78 -2.08 -9.52
N ASP A 434 -25.37 -3.25 -9.39
CA ASP A 434 -24.87 -4.50 -9.98
C ASP A 434 -25.34 -4.56 -11.43
N ASP A 435 -24.45 -4.22 -12.38
CA ASP A 435 -24.80 -4.15 -13.81
C ASP A 435 -25.44 -5.42 -14.37
N ALA A 436 -25.20 -6.58 -13.76
CA ALA A 436 -25.79 -7.85 -14.21
C ALA A 436 -27.30 -8.00 -13.87
N ASN A 437 -27.72 -7.36 -12.78
CA ASN A 437 -29.09 -7.49 -12.24
C ASN A 437 -29.82 -6.14 -12.17
N PHE A 438 -29.25 -5.07 -12.74
CA PHE A 438 -29.77 -3.71 -12.61
C PHE A 438 -30.97 -3.47 -13.53
N ASP A 439 -32.09 -3.08 -12.92
CA ASP A 439 -33.28 -2.63 -13.62
C ASP A 439 -33.37 -1.10 -13.61
N GLU A 440 -32.94 -0.49 -14.72
CA GLU A 440 -32.96 0.96 -14.90
C GLU A 440 -34.39 1.53 -14.94
N ARG A 441 -35.37 0.76 -15.48
CA ARG A 441 -36.75 1.22 -15.55
C ARG A 441 -37.37 1.36 -14.18
N ALA A 442 -37.17 0.38 -13.32
CA ALA A 442 -37.64 0.44 -11.93
C ALA A 442 -37.07 1.65 -11.17
N VAL A 443 -35.81 2.00 -11.41
CA VAL A 443 -35.18 3.18 -10.80
C VAL A 443 -35.81 4.48 -11.33
N LEU A 444 -35.99 4.60 -12.64
CA LEU A 444 -36.59 5.79 -13.25
C LEU A 444 -38.07 5.99 -12.81
N GLU A 445 -38.83 4.91 -12.65
CA GLU A 445 -40.20 4.96 -12.12
C GLU A 445 -40.24 5.46 -10.66
N LEU A 446 -39.31 4.99 -9.82
CA LEU A 446 -39.23 5.46 -8.44
C LEU A 446 -38.83 6.94 -8.34
N ILE A 447 -37.96 7.43 -9.23
CA ILE A 447 -37.58 8.85 -9.30
C ILE A 447 -38.74 9.70 -9.81
N ALA A 448 -39.42 9.24 -10.83
CA ALA A 448 -40.60 9.96 -11.39
C ALA A 448 -41.74 10.07 -10.40
N GLY A 449 -41.93 9.12 -9.50
CA GLY A 449 -42.94 9.14 -8.45
C GLY A 449 -42.67 10.13 -7.31
N GLU A 450 -41.51 10.78 -7.28
CA GLU A 450 -41.15 11.82 -6.29
C GLU A 450 -41.06 13.23 -6.93
N ALA A 451 -41.18 13.33 -8.25
CA ALA A 451 -41.27 14.58 -8.99
C ALA A 451 -42.69 15.14 -8.98
#